data_f0462024b29e027854696053c1dc6ca6
#
_entry.id   f0462024b29e027854696053c1dc6ca6
#
_cell.length_a   1.000
_cell.length_b   1.000
_cell.length_c   1.000
_cell.angle_alpha   90.00
_cell.angle_beta   90.00
_cell.angle_gamma   90.00
#
_symmetry.space_group_name_H-M   'P 1'
#
loop_
_entity.id
_entity.type
_entity.pdbx_description
1 polymer ?
#
loop_
_entity_poly.entity_id
_entity_poly.type
_entity_poly.pdbx_seq_one_letter_code
_entity_poly.pdbx_strand_id
1 'polypeptide(L)'
;MPRQRRSKLDPISRIMTLGDIETEVVNDIIHSIYEINEEDIKKQTAEPIKLIINSAGGEIYSGLALIDVISTSFTPIHTICHGSAMSMGLIVFVAGHQRMASSNATFMYHEAMYGLEGKTMYHKQEMKEANRVDKICDDYLLSKTKLTQKLLR
;
A
#
# COMPACT_ATOMS: atom_id res chain seq x y z
N MET A 1 -10.08 -15.30 -15.36
CA MET A 1 -9.22 -16.11 -16.25
C MET A 1 -8.11 -16.72 -15.41
N PRO A 2 -7.80 -18.03 -15.51
CA PRO A 2 -6.71 -18.61 -14.73
C PRO A 2 -5.39 -18.00 -15.20
N ARG A 3 -4.59 -17.47 -14.26
CA ARG A 3 -3.23 -17.01 -14.53
C ARG A 3 -2.41 -18.14 -15.16
N GLN A 4 -1.85 -17.92 -16.34
CA GLN A 4 -0.83 -18.81 -16.88
C GLN A 4 0.34 -18.85 -15.88
N ARG A 5 0.70 -20.07 -15.43
CA ARG A 5 1.92 -20.25 -14.60
C ARG A 5 3.10 -19.76 -15.41
N ARG A 6 3.76 -18.72 -14.88
CA ARG A 6 5.04 -18.23 -15.39
C ARG A 6 6.04 -19.38 -15.52
N SER A 7 6.79 -19.41 -16.62
CA SER A 7 7.96 -20.25 -16.70
C SER A 7 9.04 -19.67 -15.75
N LYS A 8 9.81 -20.53 -15.07
CA LYS A 8 10.92 -20.09 -14.19
C LYS A 8 12.02 -19.27 -14.92
N LEU A 9 11.90 -19.09 -16.22
CA LEU A 9 12.88 -18.42 -17.09
C LEU A 9 12.46 -17.00 -17.50
N ASP A 10 11.20 -16.59 -17.24
CA ASP A 10 10.76 -15.25 -17.59
C ASP A 10 11.17 -14.24 -16.50
N PRO A 11 11.81 -13.12 -16.88
CA PRO A 11 12.19 -12.11 -15.90
C PRO A 11 10.96 -11.56 -15.18
N ILE A 12 11.09 -11.36 -13.88
CA ILE A 12 10.00 -10.78 -13.07
C ILE A 12 9.85 -9.32 -13.47
N SER A 13 8.62 -8.91 -13.78
CA SER A 13 8.35 -7.51 -14.08
C SER A 13 8.62 -6.65 -12.84
N ARG A 14 9.45 -5.62 -13.01
CA ARG A 14 9.66 -4.60 -11.98
C ARG A 14 8.62 -3.48 -12.01
N ILE A 15 7.61 -3.61 -12.86
CA ILE A 15 6.47 -2.69 -12.93
C ILE A 15 5.24 -3.46 -12.46
N MET A 16 4.64 -2.96 -11.40
CA MET A 16 3.42 -3.50 -10.79
C MET A 16 2.36 -2.40 -10.76
N THR A 17 1.10 -2.78 -10.77
CA THR A 17 -0.03 -1.84 -10.66
C THR A 17 -0.87 -2.19 -9.45
N LEU A 18 -1.27 -1.16 -8.71
CA LEU A 18 -2.19 -1.25 -7.58
C LEU A 18 -3.45 -0.45 -7.90
N GLY A 19 -4.57 -1.16 -8.02
CA GLY A 19 -5.92 -0.62 -8.03
C GLY A 19 -6.53 -0.66 -6.64
N ASP A 20 -7.73 -1.24 -6.52
CA ASP A 20 -8.35 -1.45 -5.23
C ASP A 20 -7.50 -2.38 -4.35
N ILE A 21 -7.42 -2.03 -3.07
CA ILE A 21 -6.60 -2.76 -2.11
C ILE A 21 -7.43 -3.93 -1.57
N GLU A 22 -7.18 -5.08 -2.16
CA GLU A 22 -7.79 -6.36 -1.79
C GLU A 22 -6.71 -7.36 -1.39
N THR A 23 -7.02 -8.27 -0.50
CA THR A 23 -6.06 -9.24 0.03
C THR A 23 -5.33 -10.02 -1.08
N GLU A 24 -6.03 -10.50 -2.10
CA GLU A 24 -5.41 -11.27 -3.20
C GLU A 24 -4.42 -10.42 -4.00
N VAL A 25 -4.84 -9.19 -4.38
CA VAL A 25 -3.99 -8.27 -5.15
C VAL A 25 -2.72 -7.91 -4.37
N VAL A 26 -2.87 -7.61 -3.09
CA VAL A 26 -1.75 -7.26 -2.22
C VAL A 26 -0.81 -8.43 -2.04
N ASN A 27 -1.31 -9.64 -1.80
CA ASN A 27 -0.47 -10.84 -1.65
C ASN A 27 0.34 -11.13 -2.91
N ASP A 28 -0.23 -10.93 -4.10
CA ASP A 28 0.47 -11.08 -5.38
C ASP A 28 1.62 -10.07 -5.54
N ILE A 29 1.38 -8.82 -5.13
CA ILE A 29 2.40 -7.76 -5.15
C ILE A 29 3.52 -8.10 -4.14
N ILE A 30 3.16 -8.46 -2.92
CA ILE A 30 4.10 -8.84 -1.86
C ILE A 30 4.97 -10.02 -2.32
N HIS A 31 4.38 -11.06 -2.88
CA HIS A 31 5.11 -12.21 -3.39
C HIS A 31 6.13 -11.80 -4.47
N SER A 32 5.71 -10.96 -5.42
CA SER A 32 6.58 -10.46 -6.47
C SER A 32 7.74 -9.60 -5.92
N ILE A 33 7.50 -8.81 -4.87
CA ILE A 33 8.53 -8.02 -4.20
C ILE A 33 9.58 -8.95 -3.56
N TYR A 34 9.14 -10.00 -2.86
CA TYR A 34 10.05 -10.96 -2.25
C TYR A 34 10.89 -11.72 -3.29
N GLU A 35 10.28 -12.16 -4.40
CA GLU A 35 11.01 -12.81 -5.49
C GLU A 35 12.10 -11.89 -6.08
N ILE A 36 11.76 -10.61 -6.32
CA ILE A 36 12.74 -9.63 -6.82
C ILE A 36 13.85 -9.39 -5.81
N ASN A 37 13.50 -9.24 -4.52
CA ASN A 37 14.50 -9.05 -3.47
C ASN A 37 15.49 -10.22 -3.41
N GLU A 38 15.01 -11.47 -3.52
CA GLU A 38 15.88 -12.63 -3.55
C GLU A 38 16.83 -12.64 -4.75
N GLU A 39 16.33 -12.27 -5.94
CA GLU A 39 17.16 -12.17 -7.13
C GLU A 39 18.20 -11.06 -7.00
N ASP A 40 17.80 -9.89 -6.52
CA ASP A 40 18.69 -8.74 -6.37
C ASP A 40 19.78 -8.97 -5.34
N ILE A 41 19.47 -9.61 -4.23
CA ILE A 41 20.46 -10.02 -3.23
C ILE A 41 21.50 -10.97 -3.85
N LYS A 42 21.04 -11.97 -4.62
CA LYS A 42 21.93 -12.93 -5.29
C LYS A 42 22.82 -12.28 -6.35
N LYS A 43 22.26 -11.30 -7.10
CA LYS A 43 22.97 -10.60 -8.18
C LYS A 43 23.73 -9.37 -7.71
N GLN A 44 23.59 -8.99 -6.45
CA GLN A 44 24.12 -7.74 -5.88
C GLN A 44 23.68 -6.49 -6.67
N THR A 45 22.43 -6.47 -7.10
CA THR A 45 21.77 -5.36 -7.81
C THR A 45 20.61 -4.85 -6.99
N ALA A 46 20.13 -3.65 -7.30
CA ALA A 46 18.96 -3.06 -6.63
C ALA A 46 18.24 -2.07 -7.58
N GLU A 47 17.95 -2.49 -8.80
CA GLU A 47 17.14 -1.67 -9.71
C GLU A 47 15.73 -1.49 -9.15
N PRO A 48 15.22 -0.24 -9.05
CA PRO A 48 13.96 0.02 -8.39
C PRO A 48 12.77 -0.71 -9.00
N ILE A 49 11.89 -1.20 -8.13
CA ILE A 49 10.53 -1.63 -8.48
C ILE A 49 9.67 -0.37 -8.63
N LYS A 50 8.86 -0.30 -9.68
CA LYS A 50 7.86 0.75 -9.90
C LYS A 50 6.48 0.24 -9.54
N LEU A 51 5.88 0.78 -8.48
CA LEU A 51 4.51 0.51 -8.08
C LEU A 51 3.61 1.65 -8.57
N ILE A 52 2.89 1.41 -9.65
CA ILE A 52 1.95 2.36 -10.22
C ILE A 52 0.63 2.28 -9.45
N ILE A 53 0.15 3.41 -8.94
CA ILE A 53 -1.03 3.48 -8.09
C ILE A 53 -2.12 4.30 -8.81
N ASN A 54 -3.30 3.69 -8.95
CA ASN A 54 -4.55 4.33 -9.27
C ASN A 54 -5.64 3.64 -8.43
N SER A 55 -5.83 4.10 -7.19
CA SER A 55 -6.55 3.38 -6.15
C SER A 55 -7.54 4.28 -5.43
N ALA A 56 -8.76 3.80 -5.26
CA ALA A 56 -9.75 4.40 -4.36
C ALA A 56 -9.51 4.02 -2.87
N GLY A 57 -8.58 3.13 -2.59
CA GLY A 57 -8.32 2.57 -1.26
C GLY A 57 -8.74 1.12 -1.17
N GLY A 58 -9.18 0.68 0.00
CA GLY A 58 -9.66 -0.69 0.25
C GLY A 58 -9.28 -1.20 1.64
N GLU A 59 -8.96 -2.48 1.73
CA GLU A 59 -8.73 -3.19 2.99
C GLU A 59 -7.52 -2.66 3.76
N ILE A 60 -7.76 -2.21 4.98
CA ILE A 60 -6.74 -1.54 5.79
C ILE A 60 -5.59 -2.49 6.15
N TYR A 61 -5.88 -3.70 6.61
CA TYR A 61 -4.83 -4.64 7.01
C TYR A 61 -3.97 -5.11 5.84
N SER A 62 -4.57 -5.30 4.68
CA SER A 62 -3.85 -5.60 3.45
C SER A 62 -2.92 -4.45 3.05
N GLY A 63 -3.41 -3.22 3.15
CA GLY A 63 -2.58 -2.03 2.92
C GLY A 63 -1.44 -1.89 3.93
N LEU A 64 -1.70 -2.14 5.23
CA LEU A 64 -0.66 -2.13 6.28
C LEU A 64 0.41 -3.20 5.99
N ALA A 65 0.03 -4.40 5.61
CA ALA A 65 0.98 -5.44 5.22
C ALA A 65 1.86 -5.00 4.05
N LEU A 66 1.27 -4.33 3.05
CA LEU A 66 2.02 -3.85 1.89
C LEU A 66 3.01 -2.74 2.27
N ILE A 67 2.63 -1.78 3.13
CA ILE A 67 3.56 -0.74 3.57
C ILE A 67 4.73 -1.30 4.40
N ASP A 68 4.50 -2.33 5.20
CA ASP A 68 5.56 -3.01 5.94
C ASP A 68 6.56 -3.66 4.99
N VAL A 69 6.07 -4.35 3.96
CA VAL A 69 6.92 -4.97 2.93
C VAL A 69 7.67 -3.91 2.13
N ILE A 70 7.02 -2.81 1.74
CA ILE A 70 7.70 -1.70 1.06
C ILE A 70 8.82 -1.15 1.94
N SER A 71 8.53 -0.90 3.22
CA SER A 71 9.48 -0.27 4.15
C SER A 71 10.71 -1.13 4.45
N THR A 72 10.58 -2.45 4.36
CA THR A 72 11.62 -3.42 4.67
C THR A 72 12.26 -4.04 3.42
N SER A 73 11.83 -3.64 2.23
CA SER A 73 12.33 -4.17 0.96
C SER A 73 13.80 -3.84 0.75
N PHE A 74 14.60 -4.85 0.40
CA PHE A 74 16.00 -4.67 -0.03
C PHE A 74 16.08 -3.84 -1.32
N THR A 75 15.23 -4.16 -2.29
CA THR A 75 15.14 -3.42 -3.55
C THR A 75 14.28 -2.17 -3.36
N PRO A 76 14.77 -0.98 -3.72
CA PRO A 76 13.98 0.25 -3.61
C PRO A 76 12.65 0.15 -4.36
N ILE A 77 11.57 0.63 -3.74
CA ILE A 77 10.24 0.67 -4.37
C ILE A 77 9.84 2.13 -4.58
N HIS A 78 9.65 2.50 -5.83
CA HIS A 78 9.17 3.82 -6.23
C HIS A 78 7.67 3.76 -6.47
N THR A 79 6.90 4.56 -5.76
CA THR A 79 5.45 4.68 -5.94
C THR A 79 5.15 5.81 -6.92
N ILE A 80 4.27 5.53 -7.88
CA ILE A 80 3.92 6.47 -8.95
C ILE A 80 2.39 6.57 -8.99
N CYS A 81 1.84 7.73 -8.64
CA CYS A 81 0.40 7.95 -8.72
C CYS A 81 0.01 8.47 -10.12
N HIS A 82 -0.79 7.67 -10.82
CA HIS A 82 -1.52 8.06 -12.02
C HIS A 82 -3.03 7.98 -11.74
N GLY A 83 -3.74 9.10 -11.80
CA GLY A 83 -5.16 9.18 -11.47
C GLY A 83 -5.39 9.48 -10.00
N SER A 84 -5.56 8.47 -9.14
CA SER A 84 -5.87 8.70 -7.73
C SER A 84 -5.07 7.81 -6.77
N ALA A 85 -4.81 8.34 -5.58
CA ALA A 85 -4.38 7.57 -4.42
C ALA A 85 -5.20 8.05 -3.21
N MET A 86 -6.28 7.31 -2.91
CA MET A 86 -7.26 7.70 -1.91
C MET A 86 -7.27 6.73 -0.74
N SER A 87 -7.67 7.21 0.45
CA SER A 87 -7.80 6.38 1.64
C SER A 87 -6.53 5.55 1.89
N MET A 88 -6.61 4.24 2.03
CA MET A 88 -5.47 3.34 2.19
C MET A 88 -4.50 3.39 0.99
N GLY A 89 -4.97 3.73 -0.21
CA GLY A 89 -4.13 3.95 -1.40
C GLY A 89 -3.13 5.10 -1.23
N LEU A 90 -3.51 6.16 -0.50
CA LEU A 90 -2.60 7.24 -0.14
C LEU A 90 -1.53 6.77 0.85
N ILE A 91 -1.90 5.95 1.83
CA ILE A 91 -0.96 5.40 2.81
C ILE A 91 0.09 4.53 2.11
N VAL A 92 -0.33 3.69 1.16
CA VAL A 92 0.61 2.90 0.32
C VAL A 92 1.47 3.82 -0.55
N PHE A 93 0.90 4.88 -1.14
CA PHE A 93 1.67 5.83 -1.96
C PHE A 93 2.80 6.49 -1.16
N VAL A 94 2.53 6.92 0.07
CA VAL A 94 3.55 7.59 0.89
C VAL A 94 4.60 6.64 1.45
N ALA A 95 4.39 5.33 1.37
CA ALA A 95 5.36 4.32 1.78
C ALA A 95 6.56 4.20 0.82
N GLY A 96 6.40 4.62 -0.45
CA GLY A 96 7.47 4.51 -1.44
C GLY A 96 8.77 5.22 -1.05
N HIS A 97 9.90 4.59 -1.36
CA HIS A 97 11.25 5.16 -1.16
C HIS A 97 11.44 6.43 -1.99
N GLN A 98 10.88 6.45 -3.20
CA GLN A 98 10.66 7.66 -3.99
C GLN A 98 9.19 7.71 -4.41
N ARG A 99 8.65 8.92 -4.49
CA ARG A 99 7.25 9.17 -4.79
C ARG A 99 7.13 10.13 -5.95
N MET A 100 6.35 9.74 -6.95
CA MET A 100 6.08 10.54 -8.14
C MET A 100 4.57 10.62 -8.36
N ALA A 101 4.10 11.73 -8.88
CA ALA A 101 2.69 11.92 -9.20
C ALA A 101 2.56 12.63 -10.54
N SER A 102 1.58 12.23 -11.34
CA SER A 102 1.22 12.99 -12.54
C SER A 102 0.50 14.28 -12.16
N SER A 103 0.49 15.24 -13.07
CA SER A 103 -0.12 16.56 -12.84
C SER A 103 -1.60 16.52 -12.47
N ASN A 104 -2.31 15.48 -12.91
CA ASN A 104 -3.74 15.28 -12.62
C ASN A 104 -4.00 14.30 -11.47
N ALA A 105 -2.94 13.88 -10.75
CA ALA A 105 -3.10 12.97 -9.63
C ALA A 105 -3.88 13.62 -8.49
N THR A 106 -4.86 12.88 -7.96
CA THR A 106 -5.70 13.31 -6.84
C THR A 106 -5.40 12.47 -5.60
N PHE A 107 -5.28 13.14 -4.47
CA PHE A 107 -5.05 12.50 -3.18
C PHE A 107 -6.19 12.82 -2.24
N MET A 108 -6.66 11.80 -1.50
CA MET A 108 -7.71 11.98 -0.50
C MET A 108 -7.41 11.10 0.70
N TYR A 109 -7.58 11.68 1.88
CA TYR A 109 -7.50 10.97 3.15
C TYR A 109 -8.80 11.16 3.93
N HIS A 110 -9.23 10.11 4.58
CA HIS A 110 -10.37 10.11 5.50
C HIS A 110 -10.17 9.04 6.57
N GLU A 111 -10.86 9.18 7.68
CA GLU A 111 -10.89 8.18 8.75
C GLU A 111 -11.47 6.84 8.25
N ALA A 112 -11.12 5.74 8.92
CA ALA A 112 -11.62 4.42 8.57
C ALA A 112 -13.14 4.36 8.60
N MET A 113 -13.72 3.81 7.54
CA MET A 113 -15.17 3.53 7.51
C MET A 113 -15.42 2.09 7.94
N TYR A 114 -16.36 1.90 8.85
CA TYR A 114 -16.78 0.58 9.30
C TYR A 114 -18.28 0.51 9.48
N GLY A 115 -18.86 -0.67 9.22
CA GLY A 115 -20.28 -0.96 9.49
C GLY A 115 -20.41 -1.66 10.84
N LEU A 116 -21.40 -1.26 11.65
CA LEU A 116 -21.70 -1.90 12.93
C LEU A 116 -23.03 -2.65 12.87
N GLU A 117 -22.96 -3.96 13.00
CA GLU A 117 -24.12 -4.83 13.25
C GLU A 117 -23.90 -5.68 14.49
N GLY A 118 -24.90 -5.83 15.36
CA GLY A 118 -24.85 -6.73 16.50
C GLY A 118 -24.99 -6.07 17.87
N LYS A 119 -24.46 -6.74 18.91
CA LYS A 119 -24.64 -6.31 20.31
C LYS A 119 -23.73 -5.15 20.66
N THR A 120 -24.19 -4.21 21.51
CA THR A 120 -23.47 -2.99 21.94
C THR A 120 -22.04 -3.25 22.45
N MET A 121 -21.77 -4.42 23.02
CA MET A 121 -20.44 -4.78 23.52
C MET A 121 -19.44 -4.97 22.36
N TYR A 122 -19.86 -5.55 21.24
CA TYR A 122 -19.03 -5.67 20.04
C TYR A 122 -18.71 -4.31 19.43
N HIS A 123 -19.69 -3.40 19.40
CA HIS A 123 -19.48 -2.03 18.89
C HIS A 123 -18.35 -1.30 19.61
N LYS A 124 -18.22 -1.46 20.93
CA LYS A 124 -17.13 -0.83 21.70
C LYS A 124 -15.76 -1.40 21.34
N GLN A 125 -15.68 -2.68 21.08
CA GLN A 125 -14.41 -3.34 20.68
C GLN A 125 -14.00 -2.90 19.26
N GLU A 126 -14.94 -2.89 18.32
CA GLU A 126 -14.70 -2.45 16.95
C GLU A 126 -14.33 -0.97 16.87
N MET A 127 -15.00 -0.10 17.62
CA MET A 127 -14.60 1.31 17.73
C MET A 127 -13.19 1.48 18.29
N LYS A 128 -12.80 0.68 19.29
CA LYS A 128 -11.44 0.73 19.83
C LYS A 128 -10.40 0.33 18.78
N GLU A 129 -10.72 -0.70 17.99
CA GLU A 129 -9.83 -1.16 16.94
C GLU A 129 -9.77 -0.15 15.77
N ALA A 130 -10.90 0.40 15.34
CA ALA A 130 -10.94 1.46 14.33
C ALA A 130 -10.08 2.66 14.75
N ASN A 131 -10.24 3.16 15.98
CA ASN A 131 -9.42 4.26 16.50
C ASN A 131 -7.93 3.91 16.55
N ARG A 132 -7.58 2.65 16.85
CA ARG A 132 -6.18 2.18 16.85
C ARG A 132 -5.59 2.22 15.46
N VAL A 133 -6.35 1.75 14.49
CA VAL A 133 -5.93 1.69 13.09
C VAL A 133 -5.84 3.07 12.47
N ASP A 134 -6.83 3.95 12.72
CA ASP A 134 -6.77 5.35 12.31
C ASP A 134 -5.50 6.03 12.83
N LYS A 135 -5.20 5.82 14.12
CA LYS A 135 -3.98 6.36 14.70
C LYS A 135 -2.71 5.85 14.00
N ILE A 136 -2.65 4.57 13.63
CA ILE A 136 -1.50 4.02 12.88
C ILE A 136 -1.37 4.72 11.52
N CYS A 137 -2.48 4.87 10.78
CA CYS A 137 -2.48 5.51 9.48
C CYS A 137 -2.11 7.00 9.57
N ASP A 138 -2.68 7.72 10.55
CA ASP A 138 -2.36 9.12 10.83
C ASP A 138 -0.87 9.30 11.14
N ASP A 139 -0.36 8.56 12.13
CA ASP A 139 1.04 8.63 12.56
C ASP A 139 1.99 8.30 11.39
N TYR A 140 1.63 7.30 10.57
CA TYR A 140 2.41 6.94 9.41
C TYR A 140 2.43 8.05 8.36
N LEU A 141 1.27 8.61 8.01
CA LEU A 141 1.14 9.68 7.04
C LEU A 141 1.90 10.95 7.48
N LEU A 142 1.80 11.31 8.76
CA LEU A 142 2.53 12.44 9.35
C LEU A 142 4.04 12.21 9.33
N SER A 143 4.50 10.99 9.59
CA SER A 143 5.92 10.63 9.58
C SER A 143 6.56 10.71 8.19
N LYS A 144 5.77 10.51 7.14
CA LYS A 144 6.22 10.43 5.73
C LYS A 144 6.00 11.71 4.93
N THR A 145 5.29 12.70 5.49
CA THR A 145 4.89 13.91 4.77
C THR A 145 5.15 15.17 5.62
N LYS A 146 4.88 16.33 5.04
CA LYS A 146 4.88 17.62 5.76
C LYS A 146 3.47 18.01 6.26
N LEU A 147 2.52 17.10 6.19
CA LEU A 147 1.18 17.34 6.73
C LEU A 147 1.24 17.48 8.25
N THR A 148 0.27 18.21 8.79
CA THR A 148 0.11 18.39 10.22
C THR A 148 -1.20 17.78 10.67
N GLN A 149 -1.32 17.42 11.96
CA GLN A 149 -2.55 16.86 12.53
C GLN A 149 -3.79 17.73 12.24
N LYS A 150 -3.60 19.06 12.15
CA LYS A 150 -4.69 20.02 11.84
C LYS A 150 -5.23 19.87 10.42
N LEU A 151 -4.46 19.32 9.50
CA LEU A 151 -4.83 19.12 8.09
C LEU A 151 -5.44 17.74 7.82
N LEU A 152 -5.35 16.83 8.80
CA LEU A 152 -5.94 15.48 8.71
C LEU A 152 -7.38 15.41 9.27
N ARG A 153 -7.85 16.48 9.91
CA ARG A 153 -9.18 16.55 10.57
C ARG A 153 -10.05 17.64 9.98
#